data_863a03756ae9b83f2677d6bd80484fe6
#
_entry.id   863a03756ae9b83f2677d6bd80484fe6
#
_cell.length_a   1.000
_cell.length_b   1.000
_cell.length_c   1.000
_cell.angle_alpha   90.00
_cell.angle_beta   90.00
_cell.angle_gamma   90.00
#
_symmetry.space_group_name_H-M   'P 1'
#
loop_
_entity.id
_entity.type
_entity.pdbx_description
1 polymer ?
#
loop_
_entity_poly.entity_id
_entity_poly.type
_entity_poly.pdbx_seq_one_letter_code
_entity_poly.pdbx_strand_id
1 'polypeptide(L)'
;MREVETAPLIAILDYGIGNLRSAQKGFERVGAEVHLTSDRGLIAEAAGVVLPGVGHFGACMRELRAAKLDDLACSLIESGVPFLGICIGMQMLFEGSEEAPDVHGLGVLPGQALLLPEGLPRPQMQWNQLNIEREGSPLLAGIKDRSWMYFVHSYAVETEPDLVAATCEYGIDVTAMVEKDSLRATQFHPEKSGELGRIFAENFYAQVLAQ
;
A
#
# COMPACT_ATOMS: atom_id res chain seq x y z
N MET A 1 -37.00 14.83 -2.80
CA MET A 1 -35.93 14.50 -1.83
C MET A 1 -34.70 14.20 -2.67
N ARG A 2 -33.64 14.98 -2.54
CA ARG A 2 -32.34 14.57 -3.12
C ARG A 2 -31.83 13.41 -2.26
N GLU A 3 -31.61 12.25 -2.85
CA GLU A 3 -30.81 11.21 -2.19
C GLU A 3 -29.50 11.87 -1.81
N VAL A 4 -29.16 11.80 -0.52
CA VAL A 4 -27.83 12.18 -0.04
C VAL A 4 -26.97 11.05 -0.55
N GLU A 5 -26.28 11.25 -1.68
CA GLU A 5 -25.23 10.36 -2.13
C GLU A 5 -24.21 10.31 -0.99
N THR A 6 -24.17 9.20 -0.28
CA THR A 6 -23.15 8.96 0.75
C THR A 6 -21.81 8.84 0.06
N ALA A 7 -20.80 9.53 0.56
CA ALA A 7 -19.45 9.42 0.04
C ALA A 7 -19.01 7.94 0.04
N PRO A 8 -18.34 7.47 -1.02
CA PRO A 8 -17.91 6.09 -1.05
C PRO A 8 -16.91 5.80 0.07
N LEU A 9 -17.14 4.67 0.75
CA LEU A 9 -16.37 4.25 1.91
C LEU A 9 -15.00 3.69 1.50
N ILE A 10 -13.94 4.16 2.15
CA ILE A 10 -12.64 3.50 2.18
C ILE A 10 -12.50 2.71 3.48
N ALA A 11 -12.33 1.40 3.40
CA ALA A 11 -12.03 0.55 4.54
C ALA A 11 -10.51 0.42 4.72
N ILE A 12 -10.00 0.77 5.89
CA ILE A 12 -8.63 0.47 6.31
C ILE A 12 -8.68 -0.80 7.15
N LEU A 13 -7.97 -1.83 6.72
CA LEU A 13 -7.96 -3.13 7.40
C LEU A 13 -7.29 -3.01 8.77
N ASP A 14 -8.07 -3.23 9.84
CA ASP A 14 -7.61 -3.27 11.22
C ASP A 14 -7.40 -4.72 11.67
N TYR A 15 -6.19 -5.18 11.57
CA TYR A 15 -5.76 -6.49 12.08
C TYR A 15 -4.82 -6.35 13.30
N GLY A 16 -4.88 -5.20 14.00
CA GLY A 16 -4.12 -4.94 15.23
C GLY A 16 -2.69 -4.43 15.04
N ILE A 17 -2.17 -4.40 13.81
CA ILE A 17 -0.82 -3.89 13.51
C ILE A 17 -0.90 -2.82 12.43
N GLY A 18 -0.25 -1.67 12.66
CA GLY A 18 -0.14 -0.63 11.65
C GLY A 18 -0.11 0.79 12.23
N ASN A 19 0.32 1.74 11.41
CA ASN A 19 0.15 3.17 11.68
C ASN A 19 -1.24 3.62 11.21
N LEU A 20 -2.26 2.85 11.66
CA LEU A 20 -3.62 2.87 11.16
C LEU A 20 -4.26 4.25 11.23
N ARG A 21 -4.08 4.95 12.38
CA ARG A 21 -4.64 6.29 12.61
C ARG A 21 -4.04 7.35 11.68
N SER A 22 -2.77 7.22 11.32
CA SER A 22 -2.13 8.17 10.39
C SER A 22 -2.63 7.95 8.96
N ALA A 23 -2.79 6.70 8.53
CA ALA A 23 -3.40 6.37 7.25
C ALA A 23 -4.85 6.89 7.19
N GLN A 24 -5.67 6.61 8.22
CA GLN A 24 -7.04 7.11 8.33
C GLN A 24 -7.10 8.63 8.16
N LYS A 25 -6.33 9.38 8.96
CA LYS A 25 -6.28 10.84 8.88
C LYS A 25 -5.79 11.35 7.52
N GLY A 26 -4.91 10.60 6.86
CA GLY A 26 -4.44 10.93 5.50
C GLY A 26 -5.59 10.99 4.51
N PHE A 27 -6.45 9.97 4.49
CA PHE A 27 -7.61 9.89 3.60
C PHE A 27 -8.78 10.78 4.06
N GLU A 28 -9.03 10.94 5.37
CA GLU A 28 -10.04 11.90 5.89
C GLU A 28 -9.73 13.33 5.44
N ARG A 29 -8.45 13.74 5.38
CA ARG A 29 -8.03 15.08 4.94
C ARG A 29 -8.36 15.38 3.49
N VAL A 30 -8.49 14.38 2.65
CA VAL A 30 -8.86 14.53 1.24
C VAL A 30 -10.37 14.35 1.01
N GLY A 31 -11.13 14.28 2.10
CA GLY A 31 -12.61 14.26 2.08
C GLY A 31 -13.23 12.87 1.91
N ALA A 32 -12.44 11.80 2.02
CA ALA A 32 -12.97 10.44 1.99
C ALA A 32 -13.70 10.09 3.29
N GLU A 33 -14.79 9.31 3.18
CA GLU A 33 -15.33 8.58 4.32
C GLU A 33 -14.45 7.36 4.59
N VAL A 34 -13.90 7.25 5.81
CA VAL A 34 -12.88 6.24 6.12
C VAL A 34 -13.23 5.50 7.40
N HIS A 35 -13.31 4.18 7.30
CA HIS A 35 -13.49 3.32 8.47
C HIS A 35 -12.25 2.45 8.69
N LEU A 36 -11.68 2.56 9.88
CA LEU A 36 -10.70 1.63 10.41
C LEU A 36 -11.47 0.46 11.02
N THR A 37 -11.43 -0.72 10.40
CA THR A 37 -12.34 -1.80 10.77
C THR A 37 -11.77 -3.18 10.48
N SER A 38 -12.16 -4.16 11.31
CA SER A 38 -12.03 -5.60 11.07
C SER A 38 -13.37 -6.25 10.73
N ASP A 39 -14.45 -5.47 10.65
CA ASP A 39 -15.76 -5.99 10.25
C ASP A 39 -15.76 -6.36 8.77
N ARG A 40 -15.86 -7.66 8.51
CA ARG A 40 -15.82 -8.22 7.15
C ARG A 40 -16.97 -7.74 6.27
N GLY A 41 -18.14 -7.45 6.86
CA GLY A 41 -19.30 -6.94 6.13
C GLY A 41 -19.04 -5.53 5.62
N LEU A 42 -18.58 -4.63 6.49
CA LEU A 42 -18.19 -3.27 6.11
C LEU A 42 -17.05 -3.27 5.08
N ILE A 43 -16.05 -4.13 5.24
CA ILE A 43 -14.94 -4.24 4.30
C ILE A 43 -15.43 -4.73 2.93
N ALA A 44 -16.33 -5.70 2.90
CA ALA A 44 -16.88 -6.23 1.65
C ALA A 44 -17.75 -5.23 0.86
N GLU A 45 -18.33 -4.26 1.55
CA GLU A 45 -19.16 -3.19 0.96
C GLU A 45 -18.34 -1.92 0.64
N ALA A 46 -17.06 -1.88 1.01
CA ALA A 46 -16.23 -0.72 0.78
C ALA A 46 -15.93 -0.50 -0.71
N ALA A 47 -15.98 0.74 -1.15
CA ALA A 47 -15.62 1.15 -2.51
C ALA A 47 -14.11 1.23 -2.75
N GLY A 48 -13.31 1.21 -1.68
CA GLY A 48 -11.85 1.14 -1.73
C GLY A 48 -11.29 0.54 -0.45
N VAL A 49 -10.15 -0.15 -0.55
CA VAL A 49 -9.53 -0.85 0.59
C VAL A 49 -8.06 -0.46 0.72
N VAL A 50 -7.64 -0.24 1.97
CA VAL A 50 -6.23 0.03 2.29
C VAL A 50 -5.72 -1.05 3.25
N LEU A 51 -4.61 -1.69 2.90
CA LEU A 51 -3.87 -2.63 3.73
C LEU A 51 -2.57 -1.95 4.21
N PRO A 52 -2.56 -1.31 5.37
CA PRO A 52 -1.34 -0.79 5.97
C PRO A 52 -0.58 -1.91 6.67
N GLY A 53 0.72 -1.72 6.84
CA GLY A 53 1.53 -2.64 7.66
C GLY A 53 2.80 -1.97 8.13
N VAL A 54 3.20 -2.28 9.37
CA VAL A 54 4.47 -1.84 9.96
C VAL A 54 5.07 -2.94 10.83
N GLY A 55 6.38 -2.86 11.09
CA GLY A 55 7.07 -3.81 11.95
C GLY A 55 7.57 -5.03 11.19
N HIS A 56 7.10 -6.23 11.52
CA HIS A 56 7.64 -7.49 11.03
C HIS A 56 6.65 -8.21 10.11
N PHE A 57 7.08 -8.58 8.88
CA PHE A 57 6.25 -9.25 7.87
C PHE A 57 5.47 -10.44 8.42
N GLY A 58 6.15 -11.40 9.05
CA GLY A 58 5.53 -12.60 9.58
C GLY A 58 4.51 -12.33 10.70
N ALA A 59 4.69 -11.27 11.48
CA ALA A 59 3.70 -10.85 12.47
C ALA A 59 2.45 -10.29 11.77
N CYS A 60 2.64 -9.39 10.80
CA CYS A 60 1.52 -8.83 10.03
C CYS A 60 0.69 -9.90 9.34
N MET A 61 1.33 -10.89 8.68
CA MET A 61 0.62 -11.98 8.01
C MET A 61 -0.15 -12.87 9.00
N ARG A 62 0.42 -13.17 10.18
CA ARG A 62 -0.27 -13.96 11.20
C ARG A 62 -1.50 -13.25 11.75
N GLU A 63 -1.39 -11.96 12.06
CA GLU A 63 -2.51 -11.18 12.58
C GLU A 63 -3.60 -10.96 11.52
N LEU A 64 -3.22 -10.71 10.26
CA LEU A 64 -4.18 -10.61 9.15
C LEU A 64 -5.00 -11.91 9.02
N ARG A 65 -4.33 -13.08 9.08
CA ARG A 65 -4.98 -14.39 9.05
C ARG A 65 -5.82 -14.66 10.30
N ALA A 66 -5.32 -14.29 11.49
CA ALA A 66 -6.08 -14.44 12.74
C ALA A 66 -7.38 -13.62 12.71
N ALA A 67 -7.34 -12.44 12.10
CA ALA A 67 -8.51 -11.61 11.83
C ALA A 67 -9.40 -12.14 10.68
N LYS A 68 -8.96 -13.17 9.94
CA LYS A 68 -9.64 -13.74 8.76
C LYS A 68 -9.87 -12.70 7.65
N LEU A 69 -8.91 -11.79 7.47
CA LEU A 69 -8.99 -10.72 6.47
C LEU A 69 -8.16 -11.03 5.22
N ASP A 70 -7.33 -12.07 5.22
CA ASP A 70 -6.48 -12.50 4.13
C ASP A 70 -7.29 -12.93 2.88
N ASP A 71 -8.20 -13.89 3.03
CA ASP A 71 -9.07 -14.34 1.93
C ASP A 71 -9.96 -13.22 1.41
N LEU A 72 -10.48 -12.37 2.30
CA LEU A 72 -11.31 -11.23 1.92
C LEU A 72 -10.51 -10.19 1.12
N ALA A 73 -9.28 -9.90 1.52
CA ALA A 73 -8.40 -9.00 0.79
C ALA A 73 -8.12 -9.53 -0.64
N CYS A 74 -7.79 -10.82 -0.77
CA CYS A 74 -7.60 -11.45 -2.09
C CYS A 74 -8.87 -11.34 -2.96
N SER A 75 -10.04 -11.67 -2.40
CA SER A 75 -11.31 -11.60 -3.14
C SER A 75 -11.66 -10.18 -3.62
N LEU A 76 -11.37 -9.17 -2.80
CA LEU A 76 -11.60 -7.76 -3.17
C LEU A 76 -10.64 -7.30 -4.28
N ILE A 77 -9.38 -7.72 -4.23
CA ILE A 77 -8.42 -7.47 -5.31
C ILE A 77 -8.89 -8.13 -6.61
N GLU A 78 -9.28 -9.40 -6.57
CA GLU A 78 -9.77 -10.16 -7.72
C GLU A 78 -11.06 -9.55 -8.32
N SER A 79 -11.93 -9.00 -7.48
CA SER A 79 -13.16 -8.34 -7.94
C SER A 79 -12.94 -6.93 -8.52
N GLY A 80 -11.71 -6.41 -8.48
CA GLY A 80 -11.36 -5.13 -9.07
C GLY A 80 -11.62 -3.91 -8.18
N VAL A 81 -11.90 -4.10 -6.90
CA VAL A 81 -12.01 -3.00 -5.94
C VAL A 81 -10.67 -2.27 -5.84
N PRO A 82 -10.62 -0.93 -5.90
CA PRO A 82 -9.40 -0.17 -5.65
C PRO A 82 -8.73 -0.57 -4.35
N PHE A 83 -7.53 -1.12 -4.44
CA PHE A 83 -6.81 -1.67 -3.31
C PHE A 83 -5.41 -1.03 -3.19
N LEU A 84 -5.05 -0.58 -1.99
CA LEU A 84 -3.77 0.04 -1.69
C LEU A 84 -3.02 -0.66 -0.56
N GLY A 85 -1.88 -1.29 -0.88
CA GLY A 85 -0.92 -1.78 0.12
C GLY A 85 0.09 -0.69 0.50
N ILE A 86 0.38 -0.50 1.80
CA ILE A 86 1.35 0.50 2.27
C ILE A 86 2.44 -0.18 3.11
N CYS A 87 3.71 0.00 2.72
CA CYS A 87 4.91 -0.49 3.37
C CYS A 87 4.89 -2.03 3.54
N ILE A 88 4.80 -2.57 4.75
CA ILE A 88 4.63 -4.03 4.95
C ILE A 88 3.34 -4.52 4.26
N GLY A 89 2.29 -3.70 4.20
CA GLY A 89 1.08 -4.03 3.44
C GLY A 89 1.35 -4.26 1.95
N MET A 90 2.30 -3.54 1.34
CA MET A 90 2.79 -3.86 0.00
C MET A 90 3.49 -5.22 -0.02
N GLN A 91 4.41 -5.48 0.90
CA GLN A 91 5.19 -6.72 0.94
C GLN A 91 4.29 -7.95 1.14
N MET A 92 3.20 -7.81 1.92
CA MET A 92 2.23 -8.88 2.17
C MET A 92 1.49 -9.35 0.91
N LEU A 93 1.41 -8.54 -0.14
CA LEU A 93 0.76 -8.88 -1.41
C LEU A 93 1.57 -9.90 -2.24
N PHE A 94 2.85 -10.03 -1.98
CA PHE A 94 3.76 -10.92 -2.68
C PHE A 94 3.78 -12.34 -2.08
N GLU A 95 4.60 -13.23 -2.63
CA GLU A 95 4.67 -14.65 -2.24
C GLU A 95 5.26 -14.84 -0.84
N GLY A 96 6.19 -13.95 -0.42
CA GLY A 96 6.85 -14.08 0.88
C GLY A 96 7.88 -12.98 1.16
N SER A 97 8.64 -13.19 2.22
CA SER A 97 9.72 -12.30 2.65
C SER A 97 10.85 -13.07 3.32
N GLU A 98 12.09 -12.68 3.05
CA GLU A 98 13.27 -13.19 3.78
C GLU A 98 13.22 -12.86 5.28
N GLU A 99 12.41 -11.87 5.70
CA GLU A 99 12.20 -11.56 7.11
C GLU A 99 11.51 -12.70 7.88
N ALA A 100 10.73 -13.52 7.19
CA ALA A 100 10.01 -14.66 7.76
C ALA A 100 9.86 -15.77 6.71
N PRO A 101 10.92 -16.53 6.40
CA PRO A 101 10.93 -17.51 5.29
C PRO A 101 9.85 -18.59 5.36
N ASP A 102 9.39 -18.92 6.58
CA ASP A 102 8.34 -19.93 6.80
C ASP A 102 6.91 -19.37 6.71
N VAL A 103 6.77 -18.06 6.39
CA VAL A 103 5.46 -17.38 6.33
C VAL A 103 5.20 -16.90 4.90
N HIS A 104 4.23 -17.52 4.24
CA HIS A 104 3.80 -17.06 2.92
C HIS A 104 3.02 -15.74 3.02
N GLY A 105 3.17 -14.89 2.01
CA GLY A 105 2.33 -13.72 1.80
C GLY A 105 0.95 -14.08 1.26
N LEU A 106 0.25 -13.11 0.67
CA LEU A 106 -1.03 -13.31 0.00
C LEU A 106 -0.86 -13.92 -1.41
N GLY A 107 0.31 -13.76 -2.04
CA GLY A 107 0.63 -14.34 -3.34
C GLY A 107 -0.20 -13.79 -4.51
N VAL A 108 -0.78 -12.60 -4.37
CA VAL A 108 -1.55 -11.95 -5.46
C VAL A 108 -0.63 -11.30 -6.50
N LEU A 109 0.62 -11.06 -6.12
CA LEU A 109 1.69 -10.59 -7.00
C LEU A 109 2.88 -11.55 -6.94
N PRO A 110 3.56 -11.82 -8.09
CA PRO A 110 4.77 -12.64 -8.12
C PRO A 110 5.97 -11.90 -7.53
N GLY A 111 6.86 -12.64 -6.87
CA GLY A 111 8.07 -12.12 -6.26
C GLY A 111 8.03 -12.11 -4.74
N GLN A 112 9.03 -11.52 -4.12
CA GLN A 112 9.18 -11.54 -2.65
C GLN A 112 9.94 -10.32 -2.13
N ALA A 113 9.81 -10.05 -0.82
CA ALA A 113 10.56 -9.01 -0.14
C ALA A 113 11.92 -9.55 0.32
N LEU A 114 13.00 -8.97 -0.18
CA LEU A 114 14.39 -9.34 0.12
C LEU A 114 15.05 -8.31 1.05
N LEU A 115 16.00 -8.77 1.85
CA LEU A 115 16.79 -7.90 2.71
C LEU A 115 17.63 -6.95 1.85
N LEU A 116 17.62 -5.66 2.19
CA LEU A 116 18.49 -4.68 1.53
C LEU A 116 19.96 -5.12 1.60
N PRO A 117 20.78 -4.85 0.57
CA PRO A 117 22.16 -5.33 0.47
C PRO A 117 23.04 -4.95 1.68
N GLU A 118 24.08 -5.74 1.90
CA GLU A 118 25.13 -5.39 2.85
C GLU A 118 25.86 -4.10 2.44
N GLY A 119 26.36 -3.37 3.43
CA GLY A 119 27.04 -2.09 3.20
C GLY A 119 26.11 -0.87 3.16
N LEU A 120 24.80 -1.07 3.10
CA LEU A 120 23.81 -0.01 3.23
C LEU A 120 23.27 0.06 4.67
N PRO A 121 22.99 1.26 5.22
CA PRO A 121 22.26 1.38 6.48
C PRO A 121 20.90 0.69 6.41
N ARG A 122 20.55 -0.10 7.44
CA ARG A 122 19.26 -0.77 7.58
C ARG A 122 18.64 -0.44 8.92
N PRO A 123 17.39 0.08 8.96
CA PRO A 123 16.51 0.34 7.82
C PRO A 123 16.97 1.52 6.95
N GLN A 124 16.57 1.54 5.65
CA GLN A 124 16.46 2.78 4.90
C GLN A 124 15.40 3.63 5.59
N MET A 125 15.82 4.67 6.31
CA MET A 125 14.92 5.56 7.06
C MET A 125 15.25 7.00 6.66
N GLN A 126 14.60 7.47 5.61
CA GLN A 126 14.89 8.77 5.01
C GLN A 126 13.80 9.23 4.05
N TRP A 127 13.85 10.49 3.70
CA TRP A 127 13.24 10.99 2.46
C TRP A 127 14.11 10.54 1.28
N ASN A 128 13.46 10.04 0.22
CA ASN A 128 14.15 9.66 -1.00
C ASN A 128 13.33 10.05 -2.23
N GLN A 129 14.00 10.21 -3.35
CA GLN A 129 13.38 10.61 -4.61
C GLN A 129 12.83 9.40 -5.36
N LEU A 130 11.61 9.53 -5.88
CA LEU A 130 11.05 8.54 -6.80
C LEU A 130 11.66 8.69 -8.19
N ASN A 131 11.98 7.58 -8.82
CA ASN A 131 12.15 7.46 -10.26
C ASN A 131 10.85 6.87 -10.80
N ILE A 132 10.13 7.62 -11.63
CA ILE A 132 8.84 7.17 -12.18
C ILE A 132 9.13 6.30 -13.40
N GLU A 133 8.80 5.00 -13.30
CA GLU A 133 9.02 4.00 -14.36
C GLU A 133 7.80 3.87 -15.29
N ARG A 134 6.60 4.14 -14.76
CA ARG A 134 5.35 4.05 -15.51
C ARG A 134 4.74 5.43 -15.70
N GLU A 135 4.88 5.97 -16.92
CA GLU A 135 4.17 7.18 -17.29
C GLU A 135 2.65 6.96 -17.28
N GLY A 136 1.92 7.96 -16.81
CA GLY A 136 0.45 7.91 -16.78
C GLY A 136 -0.16 7.09 -15.63
N SER A 137 0.66 6.66 -14.65
CA SER A 137 0.12 6.05 -13.42
C SER A 137 -0.89 7.00 -12.76
N PRO A 138 -2.14 6.55 -12.54
CA PRO A 138 -3.17 7.40 -11.95
C PRO A 138 -2.82 7.88 -10.55
N LEU A 139 -2.14 7.05 -9.73
CA LEU A 139 -1.74 7.44 -8.38
C LEU A 139 -0.59 8.46 -8.37
N LEU A 140 0.20 8.52 -9.41
CA LEU A 140 1.30 9.49 -9.56
C LEU A 140 0.89 10.75 -10.31
N ALA A 141 -0.39 10.93 -10.65
CA ALA A 141 -0.88 12.14 -11.30
C ALA A 141 -0.54 13.39 -10.46
N GLY A 142 0.10 14.38 -11.06
CA GLY A 142 0.55 15.61 -10.37
C GLY A 142 1.82 15.43 -9.50
N ILE A 143 2.35 14.22 -9.36
CA ILE A 143 3.63 13.92 -8.71
C ILE A 143 4.69 13.83 -9.80
N LYS A 144 5.69 14.68 -9.72
CA LYS A 144 6.77 14.75 -10.74
C LYS A 144 7.83 13.70 -10.47
N ASP A 145 8.52 13.28 -11.51
CA ASP A 145 9.75 12.51 -11.36
C ASP A 145 10.73 13.21 -10.41
N ARG A 146 11.52 12.47 -9.67
CA ARG A 146 12.42 12.96 -8.61
C ARG A 146 11.71 13.65 -7.42
N SER A 147 10.42 13.41 -7.23
CA SER A 147 9.67 13.86 -6.05
C SER A 147 10.09 13.07 -4.79
N TRP A 148 10.11 13.76 -3.65
CA TRP A 148 10.54 13.20 -2.38
C TRP A 148 9.40 12.50 -1.65
N MET A 149 9.59 11.23 -1.26
CA MET A 149 8.71 10.45 -0.40
C MET A 149 9.45 9.92 0.83
N TYR A 150 8.74 9.60 1.90
CA TYR A 150 9.32 9.08 3.12
C TYR A 150 9.34 7.55 3.15
N PHE A 151 10.53 6.98 3.38
CA PHE A 151 10.78 5.54 3.45
C PHE A 151 11.27 5.14 4.84
N VAL A 152 10.83 3.97 5.32
CA VAL A 152 11.38 3.30 6.50
C VAL A 152 11.18 1.78 6.38
N HIS A 153 12.18 1.07 5.86
CA HIS A 153 12.13 -0.37 5.65
C HIS A 153 13.53 -0.99 5.57
N SER A 154 13.64 -2.28 5.93
CA SER A 154 14.88 -3.06 5.78
C SER A 154 14.80 -4.09 4.65
N TYR A 155 13.58 -4.39 4.19
CA TYR A 155 13.29 -5.32 3.10
C TYR A 155 12.61 -4.57 1.97
N ALA A 156 12.92 -4.94 0.73
CA ALA A 156 12.36 -4.36 -0.48
C ALA A 156 11.88 -5.47 -1.41
N VAL A 157 10.81 -5.20 -2.14
CA VAL A 157 10.25 -6.19 -3.07
C VAL A 157 11.09 -6.29 -4.33
N GLU A 158 11.43 -7.52 -4.72
CA GLU A 158 11.84 -7.87 -6.09
C GLU A 158 10.67 -8.53 -6.82
N THR A 159 10.33 -8.01 -7.99
CA THR A 159 9.20 -8.46 -8.80
C THR A 159 9.45 -8.22 -10.29
N GLU A 160 8.49 -8.61 -11.11
CA GLU A 160 8.54 -8.42 -12.57
C GLU A 160 8.53 -6.92 -12.91
N PRO A 161 9.39 -6.46 -13.86
CA PRO A 161 9.49 -5.05 -14.23
C PRO A 161 8.15 -4.43 -14.67
N ASP A 162 7.29 -5.20 -15.31
CA ASP A 162 5.98 -4.75 -15.79
C ASP A 162 5.02 -4.37 -14.65
N LEU A 163 5.29 -4.78 -13.42
CA LEU A 163 4.52 -4.38 -12.25
C LEU A 163 5.06 -3.10 -11.59
N VAL A 164 6.32 -2.74 -11.85
CA VAL A 164 6.97 -1.61 -11.20
C VAL A 164 6.49 -0.30 -11.80
N ALA A 165 5.90 0.56 -10.97
CA ALA A 165 5.45 1.88 -11.37
C ALA A 165 6.44 2.98 -10.98
N ALA A 166 7.19 2.78 -9.90
CA ALA A 166 8.27 3.68 -9.48
C ALA A 166 9.34 2.92 -8.70
N THR A 167 10.57 3.41 -8.77
CA THR A 167 11.72 2.97 -7.97
C THR A 167 12.26 4.12 -7.12
N CYS A 168 13.20 3.84 -6.23
CA CYS A 168 14.08 4.84 -5.65
C CYS A 168 15.50 4.29 -5.56
N GLU A 169 16.50 5.15 -5.72
CA GLU A 169 17.90 4.77 -5.63
C GLU A 169 18.33 4.70 -4.15
N TYR A 170 18.81 3.52 -3.72
CA TYR A 170 19.40 3.32 -2.40
C TYR A 170 20.57 2.33 -2.49
N GLY A 171 21.62 2.71 -3.23
CA GLY A 171 22.73 1.82 -3.59
C GLY A 171 22.35 0.70 -4.59
N ILE A 172 21.07 0.46 -4.71
CA ILE A 172 20.39 -0.34 -5.72
C ILE A 172 19.09 0.38 -6.11
N ASP A 173 18.45 -0.06 -7.19
CA ASP A 173 17.10 0.36 -7.52
C ASP A 173 16.11 -0.42 -6.66
N VAL A 174 15.49 0.28 -5.69
CA VAL A 174 14.47 -0.28 -4.80
C VAL A 174 13.09 -0.08 -5.39
N THR A 175 12.28 -1.13 -5.49
CA THR A 175 10.88 -1.02 -5.89
C THR A 175 10.11 -0.15 -4.90
N ALA A 176 9.73 1.05 -5.32
CA ALA A 176 9.03 2.02 -4.49
C ALA A 176 7.51 1.93 -4.62
N MET A 177 7.01 1.52 -5.80
CA MET A 177 5.58 1.39 -6.08
C MET A 177 5.34 0.32 -7.15
N VAL A 178 4.28 -0.47 -6.96
CA VAL A 178 3.77 -1.43 -7.96
C VAL A 178 2.33 -1.16 -8.30
N GLU A 179 1.93 -1.55 -9.52
CA GLU A 179 0.58 -1.43 -10.03
C GLU A 179 0.19 -2.65 -10.87
N LYS A 180 -1.01 -3.18 -10.61
CA LYS A 180 -1.65 -4.20 -11.43
C LYS A 180 -3.17 -4.01 -11.36
N ASP A 181 -3.80 -3.74 -12.50
CA ASP A 181 -5.25 -3.51 -12.62
C ASP A 181 -5.75 -2.43 -11.62
N SER A 182 -6.57 -2.78 -10.63
CA SER A 182 -7.04 -1.92 -9.54
C SER A 182 -6.14 -1.94 -8.30
N LEU A 183 -5.17 -2.86 -8.25
CA LEU A 183 -4.24 -3.01 -7.14
C LEU A 183 -3.07 -2.04 -7.28
N ARG A 184 -2.79 -1.31 -6.22
CA ARG A 184 -1.64 -0.42 -6.05
C ARG A 184 -0.94 -0.72 -4.74
N ALA A 185 0.38 -0.59 -4.71
CA ALA A 185 1.08 -0.69 -3.44
C ALA A 185 2.38 0.11 -3.42
N THR A 186 2.72 0.66 -2.25
CA THR A 186 3.89 1.51 -2.07
C THR A 186 4.77 1.03 -0.92
N GLN A 187 6.09 1.10 -1.11
CA GLN A 187 7.06 0.89 -0.04
C GLN A 187 7.20 2.13 0.84
N PHE A 188 7.00 3.31 0.26
CA PHE A 188 6.97 4.57 1.01
C PHE A 188 5.64 4.74 1.76
N HIS A 189 5.64 5.70 2.70
CA HIS A 189 4.50 6.06 3.52
C HIS A 189 3.84 7.35 3.01
N PRO A 190 2.75 7.29 2.23
CA PRO A 190 2.06 8.51 1.77
C PRO A 190 1.61 9.38 2.94
N GLU A 191 1.13 8.76 4.03
CA GLU A 191 0.64 9.45 5.24
C GLU A 191 1.74 10.22 6.00
N LYS A 192 3.02 10.00 5.63
CA LYS A 192 4.21 10.70 6.17
C LYS A 192 4.92 11.56 5.13
N SER A 193 4.43 11.59 3.88
CA SER A 193 5.10 12.24 2.75
C SER A 193 4.61 13.66 2.46
N GLY A 194 4.01 14.32 3.46
CA GLY A 194 3.62 15.73 3.39
C GLY A 194 2.61 16.02 2.28
N GLU A 195 2.83 17.08 1.52
CA GLU A 195 1.92 17.53 0.46
C GLU A 195 1.83 16.50 -0.70
N LEU A 196 2.93 15.88 -1.07
CA LEU A 196 2.92 14.85 -2.12
C LEU A 196 2.18 13.60 -1.68
N GLY A 197 2.27 13.24 -0.40
CA GLY A 197 1.46 12.17 0.18
C GLY A 197 -0.04 12.50 0.20
N ARG A 198 -0.40 13.77 0.38
CA ARG A 198 -1.79 14.24 0.25
C ARG A 198 -2.30 14.10 -1.19
N ILE A 199 -1.51 14.55 -2.19
CA ILE A 199 -1.83 14.38 -3.61
C ILE A 199 -2.01 12.89 -3.96
N PHE A 200 -1.13 12.03 -3.44
CA PHE A 200 -1.23 10.58 -3.63
C PHE A 200 -2.54 10.02 -3.07
N ALA A 201 -2.94 10.43 -1.86
CA ALA A 201 -4.20 10.02 -1.24
C ALA A 201 -5.43 10.54 -2.02
N GLU A 202 -5.37 11.78 -2.54
CA GLU A 202 -6.40 12.33 -3.44
C GLU A 202 -6.54 11.51 -4.71
N ASN A 203 -5.43 11.11 -5.32
CA ASN A 203 -5.43 10.28 -6.51
C ASN A 203 -6.04 8.90 -6.26
N PHE A 204 -5.74 8.28 -5.11
CA PHE A 204 -6.39 7.02 -4.74
C PHE A 204 -7.90 7.21 -4.52
N TYR A 205 -8.30 8.26 -3.79
CA TYR A 205 -9.72 8.55 -3.57
C TYR A 205 -10.46 8.85 -4.88
N ALA A 206 -9.82 9.52 -5.83
CA ALA A 206 -10.39 9.73 -7.15
C ALA A 206 -10.68 8.43 -7.91
N GLN A 207 -9.86 7.38 -7.74
CA GLN A 207 -10.13 6.06 -8.30
C GLN A 207 -11.31 5.36 -7.60
N VAL A 208 -11.45 5.56 -6.29
CA VAL A 208 -12.60 5.04 -5.53
C VAL A 208 -13.90 5.72 -5.96
N LEU A 209 -13.86 7.01 -6.28
CA LEU A 209 -15.02 7.77 -6.78
C LEU A 209 -15.41 7.41 -8.22
N ALA A 210 -14.53 6.79 -8.99
CA ALA A 210 -14.73 6.46 -10.39
C ALA A 210 -15.32 5.05 -10.62
N GLN A 211 -15.62 4.30 -9.54
CA GLN A 211 -16.25 2.96 -9.56
C GLN A 211 -17.80 3.05 -9.84
#